data_59ea67fa2aa5d66fa1fecba4bdab0896
#
_entry.id   59ea67fa2aa5d66fa1fecba4bdab0896
#
_cell.length_a   1.000
_cell.length_b   1.000
_cell.length_c   1.000
_cell.angle_alpha   90.00
_cell.angle_beta   90.00
_cell.angle_gamma   90.00
#
_symmetry.space_group_name_H-M   'P 1'
#
loop_
_entity.id
_entity.type
_entity.pdbx_description
1 polymer ?
#
loop_
_entity_poly.entity_id
_entity_poly.type
_entity_poly.pdbx_seq_one_letter_code
_entity_poly.pdbx_strand_id
1 'polypeptide(L)'
;MTHPAVPVPPRRAAADAFPVVVIAASAGGIRALRHLFGALPADLPAAIAVVQHRSPQHPGLLAAVLHRSATLPVQDATPGERLQPGRILLAPADHHLLVEPDGRVALSTAARVQFVRPAADVLFASVAPVFTTRVIAVVLTGWGSDGTQGIQRVKQWGGTVIAQDEASSEVFEMPRSAIATGAVHGILSLEAIAPALVATVATLTQASTPIWGSRRNRREIYPQTLVAEGCWKAARCANTAVGRRNHK
;
A
#
# COMPACT_ATOMS: atom_id res chain seq x y z
N MET A 1 -4.10 41.09 -17.09
CA MET A 1 -3.99 40.24 -15.90
C MET A 1 -3.78 38.80 -16.36
N THR A 2 -2.52 38.35 -16.36
CA THR A 2 -2.13 37.01 -16.82
C THR A 2 -2.30 36.03 -15.66
N HIS A 3 -3.19 35.05 -15.79
CA HIS A 3 -3.31 33.95 -14.82
C HIS A 3 -2.01 33.15 -14.78
N PRO A 4 -1.47 32.84 -13.59
CA PRO A 4 -0.32 31.96 -13.47
C PRO A 4 -0.72 30.55 -13.95
N ALA A 5 0.11 29.98 -14.82
CA ALA A 5 -0.06 28.62 -15.33
C ALA A 5 0.03 27.61 -14.19
N VAL A 6 -0.99 26.78 -14.05
CA VAL A 6 -1.01 25.65 -13.12
C VAL A 6 0.11 24.68 -13.55
N PRO A 7 1.02 24.28 -12.64
CA PRO A 7 2.08 23.34 -12.99
C PRO A 7 1.46 22.01 -13.41
N VAL A 8 1.72 21.60 -14.64
CA VAL A 8 1.39 20.26 -15.14
C VAL A 8 2.29 19.27 -14.37
N PRO A 9 1.73 18.25 -13.69
CA PRO A 9 2.56 17.26 -13.01
C PRO A 9 3.47 16.58 -14.04
N PRO A 10 4.72 16.25 -13.68
CA PRO A 10 5.67 15.65 -14.60
C PRO A 10 5.10 14.38 -15.21
N ARG A 11 5.34 14.17 -16.51
CA ARG A 11 4.95 12.94 -17.23
C ARG A 11 5.47 11.74 -16.45
N ARG A 12 4.55 10.89 -15.97
CA ARG A 12 4.86 9.64 -15.28
C ARG A 12 5.79 8.80 -16.17
N ALA A 13 6.94 8.43 -15.61
CA ALA A 13 7.85 7.49 -16.24
C ALA A 13 7.16 6.13 -16.39
N ALA A 14 7.57 5.35 -17.38
CA ALA A 14 7.05 4.01 -17.70
C ALA A 14 7.15 2.98 -16.54
N ALA A 15 7.73 3.37 -15.40
CA ALA A 15 7.85 2.57 -14.18
C ALA A 15 6.49 2.27 -13.49
N ASP A 16 5.41 2.97 -13.88
CA ASP A 16 4.10 2.87 -13.22
C ASP A 16 3.11 1.91 -13.92
N ALA A 17 3.60 1.00 -14.74
CA ALA A 17 2.76 0.14 -15.57
C ALA A 17 2.22 -1.13 -14.88
N PHE A 18 2.56 -1.38 -13.62
CA PHE A 18 2.19 -2.61 -12.89
C PHE A 18 1.22 -2.33 -11.74
N PRO A 19 0.40 -3.32 -11.34
CA PRO A 19 -0.44 -3.25 -10.15
C PRO A 19 0.37 -3.26 -8.85
N VAL A 20 -0.15 -2.58 -7.83
CA VAL A 20 0.43 -2.58 -6.48
C VAL A 20 -0.60 -3.09 -5.49
N VAL A 21 -0.26 -4.15 -4.76
CA VAL A 21 -1.04 -4.70 -3.66
C VAL A 21 -0.52 -4.12 -2.35
N VAL A 22 -1.39 -3.49 -1.57
CA VAL A 22 -1.06 -2.99 -0.24
C VAL A 22 -1.87 -3.74 0.81
N ILE A 23 -1.21 -4.24 1.86
CA ILE A 23 -1.82 -5.16 2.82
C ILE A 23 -1.66 -4.60 4.23
N ALA A 24 -2.76 -4.61 5.01
CA ALA A 24 -2.80 -4.33 6.44
C ALA A 24 -3.09 -5.60 7.22
N ALA A 25 -2.33 -5.85 8.28
CA ALA A 25 -2.55 -6.98 9.17
C ALA A 25 -2.07 -6.67 10.60
N SER A 26 -2.65 -7.35 11.60
CA SER A 26 -2.30 -7.19 13.01
C SER A 26 -2.34 -8.53 13.75
N ALA A 27 -3.16 -8.70 14.76
CA ALA A 27 -3.33 -9.97 15.49
C ALA A 27 -3.79 -11.09 14.54
N GLY A 28 -3.14 -12.26 14.58
CA GLY A 28 -3.36 -13.34 13.61
C GLY A 28 -2.72 -13.11 12.24
N GLY A 29 -2.23 -11.88 11.98
CA GLY A 29 -1.76 -11.44 10.68
C GLY A 29 -0.56 -12.22 10.14
N ILE A 30 0.38 -12.64 10.99
CA ILE A 30 1.55 -13.43 10.53
C ILE A 30 1.09 -14.76 9.93
N ARG A 31 0.10 -15.42 10.54
CA ARG A 31 -0.47 -16.66 10.00
C ARG A 31 -1.20 -16.41 8.69
N ALA A 32 -2.01 -15.35 8.63
CA ALA A 32 -2.74 -14.97 7.44
C ALA A 32 -1.78 -14.61 6.28
N LEU A 33 -0.74 -13.81 6.54
CA LEU A 33 0.27 -13.45 5.54
C LEU A 33 1.06 -14.67 5.04
N ARG A 34 1.42 -15.60 5.92
CA ARG A 34 2.11 -16.85 5.50
C ARG A 34 1.23 -17.67 4.57
N HIS A 35 -0.05 -17.82 4.89
CA HIS A 35 -1.00 -18.52 4.04
C HIS A 35 -1.14 -17.81 2.68
N LEU A 36 -1.40 -16.51 2.71
CA LEU A 36 -1.57 -15.70 1.50
C LEU A 36 -0.34 -15.76 0.59
N PHE A 37 0.86 -15.52 1.14
CA PHE A 37 2.09 -15.47 0.35
C PHE A 37 2.52 -16.83 -0.20
N GLY A 38 2.19 -17.93 0.50
CA GLY A 38 2.41 -19.28 0.00
C GLY A 38 1.47 -19.67 -1.16
N ALA A 39 0.33 -18.99 -1.29
CA ALA A 39 -0.66 -19.25 -2.33
C ALA A 39 -0.52 -18.34 -3.57
N LEU A 40 0.34 -17.31 -3.52
CA LEU A 40 0.61 -16.45 -4.67
C LEU A 40 1.56 -17.13 -5.67
N PRO A 41 1.40 -16.92 -6.99
CA PRO A 41 2.34 -17.41 -7.97
C PRO A 41 3.68 -16.67 -7.91
N ALA A 42 4.79 -17.37 -8.17
CA ALA A 42 6.15 -16.82 -8.11
C ALA A 42 6.43 -15.74 -9.18
N ASP A 43 5.64 -15.71 -10.23
CA ASP A 43 5.71 -14.77 -11.36
C ASP A 43 4.62 -13.67 -11.31
N LEU A 44 4.00 -13.44 -10.14
CA LEU A 44 2.96 -12.43 -9.99
C LEU A 44 3.46 -11.04 -10.47
N PRO A 45 2.85 -10.43 -11.51
CA PRO A 45 3.31 -9.18 -12.10
C PRO A 45 2.82 -7.95 -11.29
N ALA A 46 2.90 -8.02 -9.97
CA ALA A 46 2.52 -6.96 -9.04
C ALA A 46 3.58 -6.75 -7.96
N ALA A 47 3.75 -5.52 -7.51
CA ALA A 47 4.51 -5.23 -6.30
C ALA A 47 3.59 -5.35 -5.07
N ILE A 48 4.14 -5.81 -3.95
CA ILE A 48 3.39 -5.95 -2.70
C ILE A 48 4.06 -5.14 -1.60
N ALA A 49 3.30 -4.29 -0.90
CA ALA A 49 3.77 -3.56 0.28
C ALA A 49 2.87 -3.87 1.47
N VAL A 50 3.46 -4.15 2.63
CA VAL A 50 2.73 -4.71 3.78
C VAL A 50 3.00 -3.90 5.04
N VAL A 51 1.94 -3.58 5.76
CA VAL A 51 1.97 -3.16 7.15
C VAL A 51 1.46 -4.30 8.01
N GLN A 52 2.34 -4.90 8.80
CA GLN A 52 2.01 -5.80 9.90
C GLN A 52 2.29 -5.07 11.21
N HIS A 53 1.26 -4.85 12.02
CA HIS A 53 1.47 -4.26 13.35
C HIS A 53 2.34 -5.18 14.20
N ARG A 54 3.42 -4.64 14.73
CA ARG A 54 4.37 -5.36 15.57
C ARG A 54 5.00 -4.46 16.62
N SER A 55 5.42 -5.05 17.73
CA SER A 55 6.13 -4.32 18.76
C SER A 55 7.51 -3.88 18.25
N PRO A 56 7.92 -2.63 18.53
CA PRO A 56 9.27 -2.16 18.21
C PRO A 56 10.37 -2.93 18.93
N GLN A 57 10.04 -3.63 20.03
CA GLN A 57 10.99 -4.40 20.83
C GLN A 57 11.45 -5.71 20.18
N HIS A 58 10.77 -6.14 19.09
CA HIS A 58 11.11 -7.37 18.36
C HIS A 58 11.40 -7.03 16.88
N PRO A 59 12.45 -6.26 16.59
CA PRO A 59 12.81 -5.95 15.22
C PRO A 59 13.46 -7.16 14.55
N GLY A 60 13.22 -7.34 13.28
CA GLY A 60 14.15 -8.04 12.39
C GLY A 60 13.82 -9.47 11.95
N LEU A 61 12.91 -10.23 12.56
CA LEU A 61 12.66 -11.63 12.17
C LEU A 61 11.45 -11.82 11.22
N LEU A 62 10.57 -10.83 11.10
CA LEU A 62 9.33 -10.99 10.35
C LEU A 62 9.57 -11.29 8.87
N ALA A 63 10.48 -10.57 8.22
CA ALA A 63 10.82 -10.83 6.83
C ALA A 63 11.31 -12.27 6.62
N ALA A 64 12.21 -12.74 7.47
CA ALA A 64 12.73 -14.12 7.40
C ALA A 64 11.64 -15.17 7.67
N VAL A 65 10.74 -14.91 8.62
CA VAL A 65 9.62 -15.83 8.93
C VAL A 65 8.64 -15.92 7.76
N LEU A 66 8.28 -14.80 7.15
CA LEU A 66 7.36 -14.77 6.02
C LEU A 66 8.01 -15.33 4.75
N HIS A 67 9.29 -15.02 4.51
CA HIS A 67 10.03 -15.50 3.34
C HIS A 67 10.07 -17.04 3.25
N ARG A 68 10.15 -17.75 4.40
CA ARG A 68 10.13 -19.23 4.42
C ARG A 68 8.88 -19.87 3.83
N SER A 69 7.77 -19.14 3.84
CA SER A 69 6.47 -19.64 3.35
C SER A 69 6.04 -18.98 2.05
N ALA A 70 6.71 -17.91 1.64
CA ALA A 70 6.36 -17.12 0.47
C ALA A 70 7.01 -17.68 -0.79
N THR A 71 6.29 -17.61 -1.91
CA THR A 71 6.81 -17.90 -3.24
C THR A 71 7.61 -16.74 -3.82
N LEU A 72 7.36 -15.52 -3.33
CA LEU A 72 8.02 -14.29 -3.71
C LEU A 72 9.07 -13.88 -2.66
N PRO A 73 10.16 -13.18 -3.04
CA PRO A 73 11.11 -12.60 -2.10
C PRO A 73 10.42 -11.62 -1.14
N VAL A 74 10.66 -11.78 0.17
CA VAL A 74 10.15 -10.90 1.23
C VAL A 74 11.34 -10.23 1.92
N GLN A 75 11.28 -8.91 2.05
CA GLN A 75 12.30 -8.11 2.75
C GLN A 75 11.69 -6.91 3.46
N ASP A 76 12.38 -6.37 4.45
CA ASP A 76 12.02 -5.08 5.02
C ASP A 76 12.33 -3.97 3.99
N ALA A 77 11.44 -2.98 3.91
CA ALA A 77 11.57 -1.86 2.99
C ALA A 77 12.77 -0.96 3.37
N THR A 78 13.47 -0.47 2.35
CA THR A 78 14.58 0.48 2.51
C THR A 78 14.24 1.84 1.86
N PRO A 79 14.67 2.97 2.47
CA PRO A 79 14.38 4.29 1.91
C PRO A 79 15.00 4.46 0.52
N GLY A 80 14.23 5.04 -0.40
CA GLY A 80 14.68 5.35 -1.76
C GLY A 80 14.56 4.20 -2.77
N GLU A 81 14.28 2.97 -2.33
CA GLU A 81 14.02 1.87 -3.26
C GLU A 81 12.68 2.07 -4.00
N ARG A 82 12.50 1.41 -5.12
CA ARG A 82 11.24 1.41 -5.87
C ARG A 82 10.45 0.14 -5.59
N LEU A 83 9.14 0.27 -5.56
CA LEU A 83 8.26 -0.90 -5.66
C LEU A 83 8.54 -1.61 -6.99
N GLN A 84 8.67 -2.94 -6.95
CA GLN A 84 8.97 -3.77 -8.12
C GLN A 84 8.04 -4.99 -8.15
N PRO A 85 7.51 -5.37 -9.31
CA PRO A 85 6.77 -6.62 -9.46
C PRO A 85 7.57 -7.82 -8.97
N GLY A 86 6.87 -8.82 -8.43
CA GLY A 86 7.50 -10.04 -7.94
C GLY A 86 8.25 -9.89 -6.61
N ARG A 87 8.00 -8.81 -5.84
CA ARG A 87 8.63 -8.57 -4.53
C ARG A 87 7.62 -8.14 -3.49
N ILE A 88 7.89 -8.50 -2.24
CA ILE A 88 7.12 -8.14 -1.05
C ILE A 88 7.99 -7.29 -0.14
N LEU A 89 7.59 -6.04 0.07
CA LEU A 89 8.22 -5.11 1.00
C LEU A 89 7.41 -5.00 2.29
N LEU A 90 8.05 -5.17 3.42
CA LEU A 90 7.44 -5.01 4.75
C LEU A 90 7.81 -3.66 5.33
N ALA A 91 6.85 -3.00 5.97
CA ALA A 91 7.15 -1.84 6.79
C ALA A 91 8.05 -2.26 7.97
N PRO A 92 9.24 -1.64 8.14
CA PRO A 92 10.10 -1.92 9.27
C PRO A 92 9.42 -1.57 10.59
N ALA A 93 9.85 -2.20 11.68
CA ALA A 93 9.34 -1.86 13.02
C ALA A 93 9.58 -0.39 13.32
N ASP A 94 8.60 0.24 13.99
CA ASP A 94 8.65 1.65 14.43
C ASP A 94 8.87 2.69 13.31
N HIS A 95 8.58 2.33 12.05
CA HIS A 95 8.60 3.25 10.91
C HIS A 95 7.33 3.12 10.10
N HIS A 96 6.73 4.25 9.73
CA HIS A 96 5.70 4.28 8.68
C HIS A 96 6.36 4.04 7.32
N LEU A 97 5.75 3.19 6.52
CA LEU A 97 6.09 2.97 5.12
C LEU A 97 5.21 3.86 4.26
N LEU A 98 5.82 4.64 3.39
CA LEU A 98 5.14 5.53 2.45
C LEU A 98 5.67 5.32 1.03
N VAL A 99 4.89 5.74 0.05
CA VAL A 99 5.32 5.83 -1.35
C VAL A 99 5.28 7.30 -1.77
N GLU A 100 6.42 7.80 -2.24
CA GLU A 100 6.57 9.16 -2.74
C GLU A 100 5.95 9.33 -4.14
N PRO A 101 5.66 10.56 -4.60
CA PRO A 101 5.06 10.81 -5.92
C PRO A 101 5.85 10.25 -7.09
N ASP A 102 7.14 10.04 -6.95
CA ASP A 102 8.01 9.44 -7.96
C ASP A 102 8.03 7.89 -7.90
N GLY A 103 7.21 7.27 -7.03
CA GLY A 103 7.09 5.83 -6.85
C GLY A 103 8.18 5.19 -5.99
N ARG A 104 8.99 6.00 -5.28
CA ARG A 104 9.99 5.49 -4.33
C ARG A 104 9.39 5.28 -2.95
N VAL A 105 9.97 4.34 -2.24
CA VAL A 105 9.66 4.06 -0.84
C VAL A 105 10.31 5.10 0.07
N ALA A 106 9.55 5.62 1.01
CA ALA A 106 10.06 6.42 2.12
C ALA A 106 9.70 5.77 3.46
N LEU A 107 10.54 5.96 4.45
CA LEU A 107 10.31 5.55 5.83
C LEU A 107 10.23 6.80 6.72
N SER A 108 9.27 6.81 7.66
CA SER A 108 9.05 7.95 8.54
C SER A 108 8.87 7.53 9.99
N THR A 109 9.50 8.27 10.90
CA THR A 109 9.32 8.16 12.35
C THR A 109 8.32 9.19 12.89
N ALA A 110 7.47 9.77 12.03
CA ALA A 110 6.39 10.68 12.43
C ALA A 110 5.50 10.07 13.51
N ALA A 111 4.66 10.88 14.12
CA ALA A 111 3.77 10.46 15.21
C ALA A 111 2.94 9.22 14.81
N ARG A 112 2.66 8.36 15.78
CA ARG A 112 1.79 7.20 15.60
C ARG A 112 0.42 7.63 15.10
N VAL A 113 -0.11 6.88 14.14
CA VAL A 113 -1.48 7.03 13.63
C VAL A 113 -2.33 5.94 14.28
N GLN A 114 -3.45 6.30 14.91
CA GLN A 114 -4.27 5.35 15.67
C GLN A 114 -3.45 4.48 16.65
N PHE A 115 -2.48 5.12 17.35
CA PHE A 115 -1.56 4.51 18.33
C PHE A 115 -0.55 3.50 17.75
N VAL A 116 -0.51 3.27 16.44
CA VAL A 116 0.41 2.32 15.80
C VAL A 116 1.45 2.98 14.89
N ARG A 117 2.62 2.35 14.79
CA ARG A 117 3.66 2.63 13.82
C ARG A 117 4.47 1.35 13.59
N PRO A 118 4.43 0.79 12.36
CA PRO A 118 3.80 1.31 11.14
C PRO A 118 2.27 1.38 11.21
N ALA A 119 1.67 2.28 10.38
CA ALA A 119 0.23 2.37 10.20
C ALA A 119 -0.16 2.13 8.73
N ALA A 120 -1.21 1.34 8.52
CA ALA A 120 -1.72 1.02 7.19
C ALA A 120 -2.36 2.25 6.52
N ASP A 121 -3.03 3.11 7.29
CA ASP A 121 -3.61 4.36 6.78
C ASP A 121 -2.55 5.21 6.07
N VAL A 122 -1.32 5.28 6.60
CA VAL A 122 -0.21 6.04 5.99
C VAL A 122 0.23 5.42 4.67
N LEU A 123 0.43 4.10 4.61
CA LEU A 123 0.81 3.40 3.39
C LEU A 123 -0.28 3.56 2.31
N PHE A 124 -1.52 3.25 2.64
CA PHE A 124 -2.62 3.25 1.70
C PHE A 124 -2.90 4.65 1.12
N ALA A 125 -2.88 5.68 2.00
CA ALA A 125 -3.07 7.05 1.58
C ALA A 125 -1.95 7.56 0.67
N SER A 126 -0.70 7.12 0.87
CA SER A 126 0.43 7.54 0.05
C SER A 126 0.48 6.84 -1.31
N VAL A 127 0.09 5.57 -1.38
CA VAL A 127 0.09 4.77 -2.62
C VAL A 127 -1.05 5.18 -3.56
N ALA A 128 -2.23 5.52 -3.02
CA ALA A 128 -3.43 5.77 -3.78
C ALA A 128 -3.28 6.83 -4.90
N PRO A 129 -2.72 8.03 -4.67
CA PRO A 129 -2.53 9.04 -5.72
C PRO A 129 -1.45 8.67 -6.73
N VAL A 130 -0.49 7.79 -6.36
CA VAL A 130 0.63 7.41 -7.22
C VAL A 130 0.21 6.35 -8.24
N PHE A 131 -0.47 5.29 -7.78
CA PHE A 131 -0.83 4.14 -8.62
C PHE A 131 -2.31 4.12 -9.04
N THR A 132 -3.17 4.94 -8.42
CA THR A 132 -4.57 5.18 -8.81
C THR A 132 -5.38 3.88 -8.93
N THR A 133 -5.97 3.61 -10.10
CA THR A 133 -6.77 2.41 -10.39
C THR A 133 -6.00 1.09 -10.29
N ARG A 134 -4.67 1.13 -10.21
CA ARG A 134 -3.80 -0.05 -10.09
C ARG A 134 -3.50 -0.46 -8.65
N VAL A 135 -4.08 0.22 -7.66
CA VAL A 135 -3.95 -0.17 -6.25
C VAL A 135 -4.99 -1.22 -5.89
N ILE A 136 -4.54 -2.28 -5.24
CA ILE A 136 -5.39 -3.29 -4.60
C ILE A 136 -5.05 -3.26 -3.12
N ALA A 137 -5.97 -2.78 -2.28
CA ALA A 137 -5.81 -2.77 -0.83
C ALA A 137 -6.47 -4.00 -0.22
N VAL A 138 -5.78 -4.65 0.73
CA VAL A 138 -6.27 -5.82 1.46
C VAL A 138 -6.20 -5.54 2.95
N VAL A 139 -7.31 -5.73 3.65
CA VAL A 139 -7.37 -5.63 5.12
C VAL A 139 -7.59 -7.03 5.69
N LEU A 140 -6.58 -7.54 6.38
CA LEU A 140 -6.59 -8.86 7.02
C LEU A 140 -6.91 -8.73 8.52
N THR A 141 -7.00 -9.88 9.17
CA THR A 141 -7.23 -10.06 10.60
C THR A 141 -6.39 -9.10 11.46
N GLY A 142 -7.00 -8.52 12.50
CA GLY A 142 -6.32 -7.62 13.42
C GLY A 142 -7.26 -6.86 14.36
N TRP A 143 -6.67 -6.28 15.43
CA TRP A 143 -7.35 -5.36 16.35
C TRP A 143 -7.36 -3.93 15.80
N GLY A 144 -8.44 -3.19 16.10
CA GLY A 144 -8.56 -1.76 15.84
C GLY A 144 -9.16 -1.43 14.48
N SER A 145 -8.85 -0.22 13.99
CA SER A 145 -9.46 0.35 12.78
C SER A 145 -8.43 0.94 11.80
N ASP A 146 -7.13 0.67 12.01
CA ASP A 146 -6.09 1.16 11.09
C ASP A 146 -6.30 0.61 9.67
N GLY A 147 -6.11 1.47 8.69
CA GLY A 147 -6.40 1.22 7.28
C GLY A 147 -7.76 1.74 6.80
N THR A 148 -8.69 2.11 7.71
CA THR A 148 -10.04 2.57 7.32
C THR A 148 -10.04 3.86 6.53
N GLN A 149 -9.20 4.83 6.89
CA GLN A 149 -9.04 6.09 6.14
C GLN A 149 -8.29 5.86 4.84
N GLY A 150 -7.28 5.00 4.88
CA GLY A 150 -6.46 4.65 3.73
C GLY A 150 -7.25 3.96 2.62
N ILE A 151 -8.12 2.98 2.94
CA ILE A 151 -8.96 2.32 1.94
C ILE A 151 -9.98 3.26 1.29
N GLN A 152 -10.50 4.23 2.03
CA GLN A 152 -11.37 5.27 1.45
C GLN A 152 -10.62 6.09 0.40
N ARG A 153 -9.33 6.43 0.66
CA ARG A 153 -8.46 7.07 -0.32
C ARG A 153 -8.22 6.16 -1.53
N VAL A 154 -7.93 4.88 -1.32
CA VAL A 154 -7.77 3.91 -2.41
C VAL A 154 -9.02 3.88 -3.29
N LYS A 155 -10.23 3.79 -2.70
CA LYS A 155 -11.48 3.83 -3.44
C LYS A 155 -11.68 5.13 -4.20
N GLN A 156 -11.40 6.29 -3.58
CA GLN A 156 -11.49 7.62 -4.22
C GLN A 156 -10.60 7.73 -5.47
N TRP A 157 -9.46 7.06 -5.48
CA TRP A 157 -8.53 7.01 -6.62
C TRP A 157 -8.83 5.86 -7.59
N GLY A 158 -9.96 5.16 -7.42
CA GLY A 158 -10.43 4.10 -8.31
C GLY A 158 -9.74 2.75 -8.10
N GLY A 159 -9.00 2.56 -7.00
CA GLY A 159 -8.42 1.27 -6.64
C GLY A 159 -9.43 0.29 -6.07
N THR A 160 -9.04 -0.96 -5.96
CA THR A 160 -9.86 -2.07 -5.43
C THR A 160 -9.55 -2.29 -3.95
N VAL A 161 -10.57 -2.62 -3.15
CA VAL A 161 -10.43 -2.90 -1.72
C VAL A 161 -11.05 -4.25 -1.40
N ILE A 162 -10.29 -5.12 -0.72
CA ILE A 162 -10.69 -6.45 -0.26
C ILE A 162 -10.55 -6.50 1.26
N ALA A 163 -11.51 -7.08 1.96
CA ALA A 163 -11.43 -7.37 3.38
C ALA A 163 -11.56 -8.87 3.62
N GLN A 164 -10.81 -9.38 4.60
CA GLN A 164 -10.97 -10.76 5.06
C GLN A 164 -12.34 -10.91 5.74
N ASP A 165 -13.00 -12.04 5.57
CA ASP A 165 -14.27 -12.35 6.22
C ASP A 165 -14.10 -12.68 7.72
N GLU A 166 -15.22 -12.77 8.43
CA GLU A 166 -15.24 -13.07 9.86
C GLU A 166 -14.83 -14.52 10.13
N ALA A 167 -15.32 -15.45 9.32
CA ALA A 167 -15.14 -16.89 9.55
C ALA A 167 -13.66 -17.32 9.51
N SER A 168 -12.84 -16.68 8.67
CA SER A 168 -11.41 -17.00 8.54
C SER A 168 -10.50 -16.05 9.33
N SER A 169 -11.05 -14.97 9.94
CA SER A 169 -10.29 -14.03 10.74
C SER A 169 -10.08 -14.53 12.15
N GLU A 170 -8.83 -14.50 12.65
CA GLU A 170 -8.55 -14.76 14.07
C GLU A 170 -9.09 -13.61 14.94
N VAL A 171 -8.98 -12.38 14.45
CA VAL A 171 -9.56 -11.17 15.04
C VAL A 171 -10.21 -10.35 13.93
N PHE A 172 -11.52 -10.23 13.96
CA PHE A 172 -12.29 -9.61 12.86
C PHE A 172 -12.42 -8.09 12.96
N GLU A 173 -11.82 -7.43 13.95
CA GLU A 173 -12.11 -6.02 14.23
C GLU A 173 -11.61 -5.09 13.11
N MET A 174 -10.37 -5.24 12.60
CA MET A 174 -9.85 -4.47 11.47
C MET A 174 -10.67 -4.69 10.20
N PRO A 175 -10.94 -5.94 9.75
CA PRO A 175 -11.80 -6.18 8.60
C PRO A 175 -13.21 -5.62 8.77
N ARG A 176 -13.83 -5.80 9.95
CA ARG A 176 -15.15 -5.26 10.26
C ARG A 176 -15.18 -3.73 10.14
N SER A 177 -14.16 -3.05 10.69
CA SER A 177 -14.02 -1.60 10.61
C SER A 177 -13.87 -1.14 9.17
N ALA A 178 -13.08 -1.86 8.35
CA ALA A 178 -12.95 -1.59 6.93
C ALA A 178 -14.28 -1.76 6.17
N ILE A 179 -15.02 -2.85 6.42
CA ILE A 179 -16.33 -3.13 5.81
C ILE A 179 -17.34 -2.03 6.16
N ALA A 180 -17.36 -1.57 7.42
CA ALA A 180 -18.26 -0.51 7.89
C ALA A 180 -18.06 0.82 7.17
N THR A 181 -16.90 1.08 6.55
CA THR A 181 -16.66 2.29 5.74
C THR A 181 -17.45 2.34 4.44
N GLY A 182 -17.96 1.21 3.96
CA GLY A 182 -18.56 1.08 2.62
C GLY A 182 -17.55 1.19 1.48
N ALA A 183 -16.24 1.17 1.76
CA ALA A 183 -15.19 1.26 0.74
C ALA A 183 -14.80 -0.12 0.17
N VAL A 184 -15.14 -1.21 0.86
CA VAL A 184 -14.77 -2.59 0.49
C VAL A 184 -15.57 -3.04 -0.74
N HIS A 185 -14.87 -3.63 -1.72
CA HIS A 185 -15.46 -4.18 -2.95
C HIS A 185 -15.73 -5.68 -2.83
N GLY A 186 -14.94 -6.40 -2.02
CA GLY A 186 -15.11 -7.83 -1.79
C GLY A 186 -14.77 -8.23 -0.36
N ILE A 187 -15.64 -9.05 0.26
CA ILE A 187 -15.40 -9.68 1.56
C ILE A 187 -15.13 -11.15 1.26
N LEU A 188 -13.93 -11.63 1.56
CA LEU A 188 -13.46 -12.94 1.11
C LEU A 188 -12.85 -13.74 2.26
N SER A 189 -12.99 -15.07 2.20
CA SER A 189 -12.22 -15.92 3.10
C SER A 189 -10.73 -15.83 2.81
N LEU A 190 -9.90 -16.13 3.78
CA LEU A 190 -8.44 -16.05 3.64
C LEU A 190 -7.94 -16.85 2.43
N GLU A 191 -8.53 -18.02 2.17
CA GLU A 191 -8.20 -18.90 1.06
C GLU A 191 -8.60 -18.31 -0.30
N ALA A 192 -9.66 -17.48 -0.33
CA ALA A 192 -10.17 -16.88 -1.57
C ALA A 192 -9.41 -15.59 -1.95
N ILE A 193 -8.65 -14.97 -1.01
CA ILE A 193 -7.94 -13.70 -1.27
C ILE A 193 -6.86 -13.87 -2.33
N ALA A 194 -6.02 -14.91 -2.27
CA ALA A 194 -4.94 -15.11 -3.24
C ALA A 194 -5.46 -15.29 -4.67
N PRO A 195 -6.44 -16.17 -4.95
CA PRO A 195 -7.06 -16.28 -6.28
C PRO A 195 -7.67 -14.97 -6.77
N ALA A 196 -8.35 -14.21 -5.89
CA ALA A 196 -8.93 -12.92 -6.23
C ALA A 196 -7.86 -11.87 -6.58
N LEU A 197 -6.74 -11.84 -5.85
CA LEU A 197 -5.60 -10.97 -6.17
C LEU A 197 -5.02 -11.30 -7.53
N VAL A 198 -4.76 -12.58 -7.82
CA VAL A 198 -4.21 -13.03 -9.11
C VAL A 198 -5.13 -12.62 -10.27
N ALA A 199 -6.43 -12.83 -10.14
CA ALA A 199 -7.42 -12.45 -11.18
C ALA A 199 -7.46 -10.92 -11.38
N THR A 200 -7.46 -10.14 -10.28
CA THR A 200 -7.49 -8.68 -10.35
C THR A 200 -6.20 -8.12 -10.95
N VAL A 201 -5.03 -8.65 -10.55
CA VAL A 201 -3.73 -8.28 -11.11
C VAL A 201 -3.68 -8.57 -12.61
N ALA A 202 -4.15 -9.74 -13.06
CA ALA A 202 -4.20 -10.09 -14.48
C ALA A 202 -5.06 -9.10 -15.28
N THR A 203 -6.24 -8.75 -14.77
CA THR A 203 -7.13 -7.75 -15.40
C THR A 203 -6.47 -6.39 -15.54
N LEU A 204 -5.82 -5.90 -14.46
CA LEU A 204 -5.15 -4.60 -14.45
C LEU A 204 -3.91 -4.56 -15.36
N THR A 205 -3.20 -5.67 -15.50
CA THR A 205 -2.04 -5.80 -16.38
C THR A 205 -2.46 -5.77 -17.85
N GLN A 206 -3.53 -6.49 -18.22
CA GLN A 206 -4.07 -6.50 -19.59
C GLN A 206 -4.62 -5.12 -20.01
N ALA A 207 -5.29 -4.40 -19.12
CA ALA A 207 -5.78 -3.05 -19.38
C ALA A 207 -4.66 -2.01 -19.63
N SER A 208 -3.42 -2.33 -19.26
CA SER A 208 -2.23 -1.49 -19.44
C SER A 208 -1.53 -1.69 -20.79
N THR A 209 -1.92 -2.71 -21.58
CA THR A 209 -1.39 -2.92 -22.93
C THR A 209 -2.03 -1.91 -23.89
N PRO A 210 -1.29 -1.01 -24.54
CA PRO A 210 -1.88 -0.04 -25.46
C PRO A 210 -2.49 -0.76 -26.65
N ILE A 211 -3.80 -0.72 -26.79
CA ILE A 211 -4.45 -0.99 -28.08
C ILE A 211 -4.10 0.19 -28.98
N TRP A 212 -3.17 0.00 -29.90
CA TRP A 212 -2.89 0.94 -30.98
C TRP A 212 -4.17 1.13 -31.80
N GLY A 213 -4.85 2.27 -31.60
CA GLY A 213 -5.95 2.70 -32.46
C GLY A 213 -7.26 3.02 -31.74
N SER A 214 -7.27 4.03 -30.86
CA SER A 214 -8.42 4.95 -30.76
C SER A 214 -8.05 6.16 -29.92
N ARG A 215 -7.84 7.29 -30.62
CA ARG A 215 -7.85 8.61 -29.98
C ARG A 215 -9.28 8.88 -29.51
N ARG A 216 -9.59 8.64 -28.26
CA ARG A 216 -10.74 9.27 -27.60
C ARG A 216 -10.24 10.29 -26.59
N ASN A 217 -10.74 11.50 -26.80
CA ASN A 217 -10.57 12.71 -26.02
C ASN A 217 -10.68 12.44 -24.50
N ARG A 218 -9.57 12.53 -23.77
CA ARG A 218 -9.57 12.64 -22.31
C ARG A 218 -9.48 14.11 -21.92
N ARG A 219 -10.58 14.81 -22.05
CA ARG A 219 -10.84 16.01 -21.25
C ARG A 219 -12.03 15.65 -20.36
N GLU A 220 -11.89 16.01 -19.07
CA GLU A 220 -12.87 15.81 -17.98
C GLU A 220 -12.68 14.51 -17.18
N ILE A 221 -12.05 14.65 -16.04
CA ILE A 221 -12.47 14.27 -14.69
C ILE A 221 -11.27 14.51 -13.75
N TYR A 222 -11.11 15.74 -13.27
CA TYR A 222 -10.36 16.02 -12.05
C TYR A 222 -11.22 16.94 -11.16
N PRO A 223 -11.80 16.44 -10.06
CA PRO A 223 -12.25 17.33 -9.02
C PRO A 223 -11.03 17.94 -8.33
N GLN A 224 -10.83 19.23 -8.55
CA GLN A 224 -9.93 20.03 -7.72
C GLN A 224 -10.58 20.18 -6.34
N THR A 225 -10.08 19.46 -5.34
CA THR A 225 -10.09 19.95 -3.94
C THR A 225 -9.45 18.92 -3.00
N LEU A 226 -8.63 19.46 -2.09
CA LEU A 226 -8.07 18.84 -0.88
C LEU A 226 -6.81 17.96 -1.06
N VAL A 227 -5.70 18.63 -1.36
CA VAL A 227 -4.39 18.21 -0.87
C VAL A 227 -4.33 18.65 0.60
N ALA A 228 -4.45 17.70 1.52
CA ALA A 228 -4.15 17.96 2.93
C ALA A 228 -2.63 18.13 3.05
N GLU A 229 -2.16 19.39 3.02
CA GLU A 229 -0.74 19.80 3.06
C GLU A 229 0.02 19.37 4.33
N GLY A 230 -0.67 18.81 5.34
CA GLY A 230 -0.07 18.54 6.65
C GLY A 230 0.85 17.31 6.71
N CYS A 231 0.56 16.25 5.96
CA CYS A 231 1.28 14.98 6.10
C CYS A 231 2.64 14.97 5.36
N TRP A 232 2.75 15.70 4.25
CA TRP A 232 3.97 15.78 3.43
C TRP A 232 5.09 16.63 4.04
N LYS A 233 4.74 17.73 4.74
CA LYS A 233 5.74 18.61 5.37
C LYS A 233 6.42 17.95 6.56
N ALA A 234 5.70 17.15 7.35
CA ALA A 234 6.26 16.46 8.51
C ALA A 234 7.30 15.38 8.14
N ALA A 235 7.12 14.66 7.04
CA ALA A 235 8.04 13.62 6.60
C ALA A 235 9.40 14.17 6.12
N ARG A 236 9.44 15.37 5.51
CA ARG A 236 10.69 16.01 5.07
C ARG A 236 11.53 16.59 6.19
N CYS A 237 10.92 17.10 7.25
CA CYS A 237 11.67 17.69 8.38
C CYS A 237 12.42 16.64 9.20
N ALA A 238 11.96 15.40 9.26
CA ALA A 238 12.64 14.34 10.00
C ALA A 238 13.92 13.82 9.30
N ASN A 239 13.97 13.88 7.97
CA ASN A 239 15.10 13.31 7.20
C ASN A 239 16.31 14.27 7.09
N THR A 240 16.15 15.58 7.34
CA THR A 240 17.24 16.57 7.30
C THR A 240 18.02 16.67 8.62
N ALA A 241 17.50 16.09 9.71
CA ALA A 241 18.14 16.18 11.04
C ALA A 241 19.19 15.09 11.33
N VAL A 242 19.24 14.01 10.55
CA VAL A 242 20.16 12.87 10.77
C VAL A 242 21.53 13.05 10.09
N GLY A 243 21.67 14.01 9.17
CA GLY A 243 22.89 14.20 8.36
C GLY A 243 23.99 15.10 8.97
N ARG A 244 23.84 15.64 10.17
CA ARG A 244 24.81 16.60 10.74
C ARG A 244 25.23 16.31 12.18
N ARG A 245 25.66 15.10 12.49
CA ARG A 245 26.47 14.85 13.69
C ARG A 245 27.47 13.74 13.41
N ASN A 246 28.60 14.11 12.81
CA ASN A 246 29.91 13.52 13.03
C ASN A 246 30.93 14.36 12.26
N HIS A 247 31.56 15.29 12.96
CA HIS A 247 32.94 15.75 12.84
C HIS A 247 33.16 16.89 13.83
N LYS A 248 33.57 16.52 15.03
CA LYS A 248 34.63 17.19 15.81
C LYS A 248 35.03 16.25 16.94
#